data_f0eef03f1c1121ebf49b30e704630f71
#
_entry.id   f0eef03f1c1121ebf49b30e704630f71
#
_cell.length_a   1.000
_cell.length_b   1.000
_cell.length_c   1.000
_cell.angle_alpha   90.00
_cell.angle_beta   90.00
_cell.angle_gamma   90.00
#
_symmetry.space_group_name_H-M   'P 1'
#
loop_
_entity.id
_entity.type
_entity.pdbx_description
1 polymer ?
#
loop_
_entity_poly.entity_id
_entity_poly.type
_entity_poly.pdbx_seq_one_letter_code
_entity_poly.pdbx_strand_id
1 'polypeptide(L)'
;ATRDEYKRNMPGRIIGWSKDKYGKPCYRMALQTREQHIKREKATSNICTAQALLATMAGFYAVYHGPEGIRTIAERIHNIAAYLEQEIDKLGYRQVNARYFDTLRFALPDNVSAQQVRTVALSKEVNLRYFKNGDVGMSIDETTDLAAVNVLLSIFGIAAGKDYTKAADIPESCTIAEAFRRQSAYLTHEVFNKYHTETEMMRYIK
;
A
#
# COMPACT_ATOMS: atom_id res chain seq x y z
N ALA A 1 11.58 9.00 0.91
CA ALA A 1 13.03 9.14 0.94
C ALA A 1 13.59 9.08 -0.48
N THR A 2 14.69 9.79 -0.76
CA THR A 2 15.36 9.77 -2.05
C THR A 2 16.88 9.73 -1.85
N ARG A 3 17.63 9.34 -2.90
CA ARG A 3 19.09 9.43 -2.90
C ARG A 3 19.53 10.89 -3.06
N ASP A 4 20.72 11.23 -2.56
CA ASP A 4 21.24 12.60 -2.59
C ASP A 4 21.36 13.15 -4.02
N GLU A 5 21.70 12.31 -4.98
CA GLU A 5 21.79 12.66 -6.41
C GLU A 5 20.48 13.21 -6.99
N TYR A 6 19.31 12.75 -6.47
CA TYR A 6 17.98 13.15 -6.95
C TYR A 6 17.36 14.31 -6.17
N LYS A 7 17.99 14.81 -5.11
CA LYS A 7 17.41 15.87 -4.25
C LYS A 7 16.99 17.13 -5.00
N ARG A 8 17.67 17.44 -6.11
CA ARG A 8 17.34 18.61 -6.96
C ARG A 8 16.19 18.36 -7.93
N ASN A 9 15.83 17.10 -8.15
CA ASN A 9 14.76 16.69 -9.07
C ASN A 9 13.45 16.37 -8.33
N MET A 10 13.49 16.35 -6.99
CA MET A 10 12.28 16.15 -6.18
C MET A 10 11.30 17.31 -6.34
N PRO A 11 9.99 17.03 -6.46
CA PRO A 11 8.97 18.06 -6.36
C PRO A 11 8.88 18.64 -4.94
N GLY A 12 8.35 19.86 -4.85
CA GLY A 12 8.11 20.52 -3.56
C GLY A 12 9.34 21.24 -3.00
N ARG A 13 9.25 21.60 -1.72
CA ARG A 13 10.26 22.35 -0.99
C ARG A 13 11.01 21.45 -0.02
N ILE A 14 12.30 21.69 0.15
CA ILE A 14 13.10 21.03 1.18
C ILE A 14 13.30 22.02 2.31
N ILE A 15 12.95 21.59 3.52
CA ILE A 15 13.16 22.35 4.75
C ILE A 15 14.23 21.63 5.56
N GLY A 16 15.28 22.33 5.89
CA GLY A 16 16.38 21.82 6.68
C GLY A 16 16.42 22.40 8.08
N TRP A 17 17.11 21.71 8.97
CA TRP A 17 17.44 22.19 10.30
C TRP A 17 18.59 23.19 10.22
N SER A 18 18.45 24.33 10.89
CA SER A 18 19.44 25.41 10.89
C SER A 18 19.45 26.14 12.24
N LYS A 19 20.15 27.27 12.28
CA LYS A 19 20.14 28.19 13.43
C LYS A 19 19.72 29.61 12.98
N ASP A 20 18.99 30.30 13.84
CA ASP A 20 18.66 31.72 13.66
C ASP A 20 19.89 32.63 13.96
N LYS A 21 19.69 33.91 13.82
CA LYS A 21 20.75 34.90 14.09
C LYS A 21 21.23 34.96 15.56
N TYR A 22 20.48 34.34 16.47
CA TYR A 22 20.83 34.22 17.89
C TYR A 22 21.40 32.85 18.25
N GLY A 23 21.63 31.99 17.25
CA GLY A 23 22.16 30.63 17.44
C GLY A 23 21.13 29.60 17.89
N LYS A 24 19.85 29.95 17.99
CA LYS A 24 18.78 29.02 18.36
C LYS A 24 18.41 28.11 17.19
N PRO A 25 18.05 26.84 17.46
CA PRO A 25 17.56 25.94 16.44
C PRO A 25 16.34 26.49 15.72
N CYS A 26 16.34 26.42 14.38
CA CYS A 26 15.20 26.84 13.57
C CYS A 26 15.13 26.03 12.27
N TYR A 27 13.96 26.04 11.64
CA TYR A 27 13.79 25.49 10.30
C TYR A 27 14.19 26.54 9.25
N ARG A 28 14.85 26.08 8.20
CA ARG A 28 15.21 26.90 7.07
C ARG A 28 14.79 26.26 5.77
N MET A 29 14.11 27.02 4.92
CA MET A 29 13.78 26.55 3.58
C MET A 29 15.04 26.50 2.72
N ALA A 30 15.28 25.35 2.11
CA ALA A 30 16.36 25.11 1.16
C ALA A 30 15.80 24.55 -0.15
N LEU A 31 16.43 24.81 -1.27
CA LEU A 31 16.05 24.31 -2.59
C LEU A 31 14.59 24.62 -2.97
N GLN A 32 14.18 25.88 -2.89
CA GLN A 32 12.81 26.35 -3.13
C GLN A 32 12.52 26.81 -4.58
N THR A 33 13.50 26.96 -5.42
CA THR A 33 13.33 27.52 -6.78
C THR A 33 12.97 26.45 -7.80
N ARG A 34 11.85 25.75 -7.61
CA ARG A 34 11.42 24.64 -8.46
C ARG A 34 10.05 24.83 -9.09
N GLU A 35 9.32 25.80 -8.58
CA GLU A 35 7.95 26.08 -8.96
C GLU A 35 7.85 26.70 -10.35
N GLN A 36 6.73 26.44 -11.00
CA GLN A 36 6.45 26.88 -12.37
C GLN A 36 6.48 28.42 -12.53
N HIS A 37 6.00 29.14 -11.52
CA HIS A 37 6.01 30.63 -11.54
C HIS A 37 7.44 31.22 -11.50
N ILE A 38 8.44 30.44 -11.08
CA ILE A 38 9.85 30.86 -11.05
C ILE A 38 10.61 30.30 -12.26
N LYS A 39 10.54 28.99 -12.48
CA LYS A 39 11.31 28.30 -13.52
C LYS A 39 10.58 28.12 -14.84
N ARG A 40 9.29 28.46 -14.88
CA ARG A 40 8.46 28.34 -16.08
C ARG A 40 8.49 26.92 -16.67
N GLU A 41 8.83 26.76 -17.96
CA GLU A 41 8.92 25.48 -18.64
C GLU A 41 9.99 24.53 -18.07
N LYS A 42 10.96 25.04 -17.31
CA LYS A 42 12.00 24.25 -16.65
C LYS A 42 11.65 23.82 -15.23
N ALA A 43 10.41 24.05 -14.80
CA ALA A 43 9.96 23.64 -13.47
C ALA A 43 9.96 22.11 -13.33
N THR A 44 10.43 21.62 -12.20
CA THR A 44 10.40 20.20 -11.86
C THR A 44 9.08 19.78 -11.19
N SER A 45 8.24 20.73 -10.80
CA SER A 45 6.96 20.48 -10.13
C SER A 45 5.96 21.58 -10.43
N ASN A 46 4.76 21.15 -10.81
CA ASN A 46 3.57 21.97 -10.91
C ASN A 46 2.61 21.72 -9.73
N ILE A 47 3.05 20.96 -8.73
CA ILE A 47 2.23 20.53 -7.61
C ILE A 47 2.35 21.57 -6.50
N CYS A 48 1.21 22.09 -6.06
CA CYS A 48 1.09 22.95 -4.90
C CYS A 48 0.84 22.11 -3.62
N THR A 49 0.19 22.67 -2.63
CA THR A 49 -0.01 22.11 -1.29
C THR A 49 -0.99 20.93 -1.19
N ALA A 50 -1.44 20.37 -2.31
CA ALA A 50 -2.48 19.32 -2.34
C ALA A 50 -2.17 18.08 -1.49
N GLN A 51 -0.89 17.73 -1.29
CA GLN A 51 -0.49 16.56 -0.51
C GLN A 51 -0.33 16.83 1.00
N ALA A 52 -0.54 18.05 1.47
CA ALA A 52 -0.35 18.39 2.89
C ALA A 52 -1.27 17.56 3.80
N LEU A 53 -2.54 17.41 3.42
CA LEU A 53 -3.48 16.56 4.17
C LEU A 53 -3.06 15.10 4.19
N LEU A 54 -2.71 14.53 3.05
CA LEU A 54 -2.29 13.12 2.96
C LEU A 54 -0.98 12.88 3.73
N ALA A 55 -0.04 13.83 3.71
CA ALA A 55 1.19 13.74 4.51
C ALA A 55 0.88 13.77 6.02
N THR A 56 -0.06 14.60 6.45
CA THR A 56 -0.52 14.68 7.84
C THR A 56 -1.21 13.38 8.24
N MET A 57 -2.11 12.86 7.41
CA MET A 57 -2.79 11.57 7.65
C MET A 57 -1.78 10.42 7.78
N ALA A 58 -0.78 10.34 6.90
CA ALA A 58 0.26 9.32 6.99
C ALA A 58 1.07 9.43 8.29
N GLY A 59 1.37 10.66 8.74
CA GLY A 59 2.02 10.90 10.02
C GLY A 59 1.18 10.43 11.20
N PHE A 60 -0.10 10.78 11.24
CA PHE A 60 -1.01 10.34 12.30
C PHE A 60 -1.30 8.84 12.26
N TYR A 61 -1.38 8.24 11.08
CA TYR A 61 -1.49 6.79 10.93
C TYR A 61 -0.30 6.08 11.61
N ALA A 62 0.92 6.59 11.35
CA ALA A 62 2.12 6.05 11.99
C ALA A 62 2.13 6.28 13.52
N VAL A 63 1.64 7.41 14.01
CA VAL A 63 1.52 7.70 15.45
C VAL A 63 0.50 6.76 16.11
N TYR A 64 -0.67 6.60 15.50
CA TYR A 64 -1.75 5.78 16.05
C TYR A 64 -1.41 4.30 16.12
N HIS A 65 -0.92 3.73 15.01
CA HIS A 65 -0.62 2.31 14.94
C HIS A 65 0.73 1.93 15.56
N GLY A 66 1.68 2.84 15.57
CA GLY A 66 3.04 2.55 16.00
C GLY A 66 3.76 1.51 15.14
N PRO A 67 5.00 1.14 15.49
CA PRO A 67 5.76 0.17 14.71
C PRO A 67 5.13 -1.22 14.70
N GLU A 68 4.60 -1.68 15.84
CA GLU A 68 3.98 -2.99 15.96
C GLU A 68 2.65 -3.09 15.22
N GLY A 69 1.78 -2.07 15.35
CA GLY A 69 0.51 -2.04 14.64
C GLY A 69 0.68 -2.03 13.12
N ILE A 70 1.63 -1.25 12.60
CA ILE A 70 1.93 -1.24 11.16
C ILE A 70 2.46 -2.60 10.70
N ARG A 71 3.29 -3.26 11.51
CA ARG A 71 3.78 -4.61 11.21
C ARG A 71 2.64 -5.62 11.15
N THR A 72 1.76 -5.63 12.14
CA THR A 72 0.60 -6.52 12.18
C THR A 72 -0.31 -6.32 10.97
N ILE A 73 -0.57 -5.06 10.59
CA ILE A 73 -1.35 -4.74 9.39
C ILE A 73 -0.67 -5.30 8.14
N ALA A 74 0.63 -5.09 7.99
CA ALA A 74 1.41 -5.58 6.85
C ALA A 74 1.42 -7.11 6.76
N GLU A 75 1.62 -7.80 7.88
CA GLU A 75 1.60 -9.27 7.95
C GLU A 75 0.22 -9.82 7.59
N ARG A 76 -0.85 -9.20 8.10
CA ARG A 76 -2.24 -9.58 7.76
C ARG A 76 -2.52 -9.42 6.25
N ILE A 77 -2.15 -8.29 5.65
CA ILE A 77 -2.33 -8.06 4.21
C ILE A 77 -1.60 -9.12 3.39
N HIS A 78 -0.35 -9.41 3.74
CA HIS A 78 0.44 -10.42 3.04
C HIS A 78 -0.13 -11.83 3.22
N ASN A 79 -0.59 -12.18 4.40
CA ASN A 79 -1.23 -13.47 4.67
C ASN A 79 -2.50 -13.67 3.82
N ILE A 80 -3.34 -12.62 3.70
CA ILE A 80 -4.52 -12.66 2.84
C ILE A 80 -4.12 -12.86 1.37
N ALA A 81 -3.12 -12.12 0.89
CA ALA A 81 -2.65 -12.25 -0.49
C ALA A 81 -2.13 -13.67 -0.77
N ALA A 82 -1.32 -14.23 0.13
CA ALA A 82 -0.78 -15.57 -0.02
C ALA A 82 -1.86 -16.67 0.07
N TYR A 83 -2.84 -16.49 0.93
CA TYR A 83 -3.99 -17.37 0.99
C TYR A 83 -4.80 -17.36 -0.32
N LEU A 84 -5.09 -16.17 -0.84
CA LEU A 84 -5.78 -16.03 -2.13
C LEU A 84 -4.98 -16.63 -3.29
N GLU A 85 -3.66 -16.48 -3.31
CA GLU A 85 -2.83 -17.12 -4.33
C GLU A 85 -3.03 -18.63 -4.31
N GLN A 86 -2.90 -19.27 -3.14
CA GLN A 86 -3.01 -20.71 -2.98
C GLN A 86 -4.40 -21.24 -3.37
N GLU A 87 -5.46 -20.55 -2.96
CA GLU A 87 -6.83 -20.99 -3.27
C GLU A 87 -7.21 -20.78 -4.74
N ILE A 88 -6.76 -19.67 -5.33
CA ILE A 88 -7.01 -19.37 -6.74
C ILE A 88 -6.17 -20.28 -7.66
N ASP A 89 -4.97 -20.67 -7.25
CA ASP A 89 -4.15 -21.67 -7.98
C ASP A 89 -4.86 -23.03 -8.09
N LYS A 90 -5.54 -23.49 -7.03
CA LYS A 90 -6.37 -24.71 -7.06
C LYS A 90 -7.49 -24.67 -8.12
N LEU A 91 -7.95 -23.46 -8.45
CA LEU A 91 -8.93 -23.24 -9.51
C LEU A 91 -8.31 -23.26 -10.92
N GLY A 92 -6.99 -23.34 -11.02
CA GLY A 92 -6.24 -23.45 -12.27
C GLY A 92 -5.70 -22.11 -12.79
N TYR A 93 -5.77 -21.05 -12.01
CA TYR A 93 -5.10 -19.80 -12.32
C TYR A 93 -3.67 -19.83 -11.83
N ARG A 94 -2.75 -19.20 -12.55
CA ARG A 94 -1.33 -19.22 -12.19
C ARG A 94 -0.85 -17.82 -11.86
N GLN A 95 -0.38 -17.61 -10.63
CA GLN A 95 0.29 -16.37 -10.23
C GLN A 95 1.56 -16.15 -11.06
N VAL A 96 1.72 -14.97 -11.69
CA VAL A 96 2.82 -14.69 -12.62
C VAL A 96 3.94 -13.86 -12.01
N ASN A 97 3.70 -13.14 -10.90
CA ASN A 97 4.77 -12.43 -10.23
C ASN A 97 5.66 -13.42 -9.47
N ALA A 98 6.94 -13.40 -9.70
CA ALA A 98 7.89 -14.25 -8.96
C ALA A 98 7.88 -13.95 -7.45
N ARG A 99 7.52 -12.74 -7.08
CA ARG A 99 7.40 -12.26 -5.69
C ARG A 99 6.37 -11.14 -5.63
N TYR A 100 5.66 -11.07 -4.53
CA TYR A 100 4.64 -10.05 -4.29
C TYR A 100 4.56 -9.75 -2.79
N PHE A 101 3.94 -8.65 -2.44
CA PHE A 101 3.56 -8.33 -1.07
C PHE A 101 2.04 -8.42 -0.90
N ASP A 102 1.31 -7.58 -1.61
CA ASP A 102 -0.16 -7.41 -1.56
C ASP A 102 -0.81 -7.53 -2.94
N THR A 103 -0.03 -7.41 -4.01
CA THR A 103 -0.55 -7.34 -5.37
C THR A 103 -0.28 -8.63 -6.14
N LEU A 104 -1.37 -9.30 -6.51
CA LEU A 104 -1.38 -10.56 -7.26
C LEU A 104 -1.72 -10.30 -8.72
N ARG A 105 -1.13 -11.10 -9.61
CA ARG A 105 -1.45 -11.10 -11.02
C ARG A 105 -1.52 -12.54 -11.52
N PHE A 106 -2.67 -12.91 -12.08
CA PHE A 106 -2.95 -14.26 -12.53
C PHE A 106 -3.02 -14.35 -14.04
N ALA A 107 -2.27 -15.30 -14.61
CA ALA A 107 -2.57 -15.84 -15.92
C ALA A 107 -3.79 -16.75 -15.79
N LEU A 108 -4.70 -16.65 -16.74
CA LEU A 108 -5.96 -17.39 -16.75
C LEU A 108 -5.76 -18.78 -17.37
N PRO A 109 -6.54 -19.80 -16.95
CA PRO A 109 -6.57 -21.08 -17.65
C PRO A 109 -7.22 -20.93 -19.04
N ASP A 110 -6.89 -21.83 -19.98
CA ASP A 110 -7.28 -21.72 -21.39
C ASP A 110 -8.80 -21.62 -21.63
N ASN A 111 -9.59 -22.17 -20.74
CA ASN A 111 -11.05 -22.15 -20.80
C ASN A 111 -11.70 -20.91 -20.18
N VAL A 112 -10.90 -19.95 -19.66
CA VAL A 112 -11.39 -18.72 -18.98
C VAL A 112 -10.85 -17.49 -19.66
N SER A 113 -11.72 -16.58 -20.04
CA SER A 113 -11.35 -15.28 -20.57
C SER A 113 -11.40 -14.18 -19.49
N ALA A 114 -10.59 -13.13 -19.66
CA ALA A 114 -10.63 -11.96 -18.79
C ALA A 114 -12.03 -11.29 -18.77
N GLN A 115 -12.80 -11.42 -19.89
CA GLN A 115 -14.15 -10.91 -19.97
C GLN A 115 -15.13 -11.69 -19.08
N GLN A 116 -14.99 -13.02 -18.99
CA GLN A 116 -15.79 -13.82 -18.05
C GLN A 116 -15.53 -13.42 -16.61
N VAL A 117 -14.25 -13.33 -16.21
CA VAL A 117 -13.88 -12.86 -14.87
C VAL A 117 -14.46 -11.45 -14.60
N ARG A 118 -14.35 -10.55 -15.58
CA ARG A 118 -14.89 -9.19 -15.47
C ARG A 118 -16.40 -9.17 -15.27
N THR A 119 -17.14 -9.98 -16.02
CA THR A 119 -18.61 -10.05 -15.91
C THR A 119 -19.01 -10.51 -14.51
N VAL A 120 -18.37 -11.53 -13.97
CA VAL A 120 -18.65 -12.03 -12.61
C VAL A 120 -18.23 -11.00 -11.56
N ALA A 121 -17.06 -10.38 -11.70
CA ALA A 121 -16.58 -9.38 -10.76
C ALA A 121 -17.52 -8.17 -10.67
N LEU A 122 -17.96 -7.64 -11.82
CA LEU A 122 -18.91 -6.53 -11.87
C LEU A 122 -20.27 -6.88 -11.27
N SER A 123 -20.75 -8.12 -11.44
CA SER A 123 -22.01 -8.56 -10.80
C SER A 123 -21.92 -8.63 -9.27
N LYS A 124 -20.73 -8.62 -8.73
CA LYS A 124 -20.40 -8.60 -7.30
C LYS A 124 -19.84 -7.24 -6.83
N GLU A 125 -19.96 -6.22 -7.69
CA GLU A 125 -19.50 -4.84 -7.40
C GLU A 125 -18.00 -4.74 -7.13
N VAL A 126 -17.19 -5.66 -7.72
CA VAL A 126 -15.73 -5.70 -7.57
C VAL A 126 -15.05 -5.26 -8.85
N ASN A 127 -14.11 -4.33 -8.73
CA ASN A 127 -13.23 -3.91 -9.81
C ASN A 127 -11.86 -4.58 -9.70
N LEU A 128 -11.46 -5.28 -10.77
CA LEU A 128 -10.15 -5.91 -10.90
C LEU A 128 -9.32 -5.21 -11.98
N ARG A 129 -8.02 -5.42 -11.98
CA ARG A 129 -7.13 -4.96 -13.04
C ARG A 129 -7.12 -5.96 -14.19
N TYR A 130 -7.40 -5.50 -15.41
CA TYR A 130 -7.35 -6.31 -16.62
C TYR A 130 -6.17 -5.87 -17.48
N PHE A 131 -5.27 -6.80 -17.79
CA PHE A 131 -4.07 -6.54 -18.59
C PHE A 131 -4.31 -6.83 -20.07
N LYS A 132 -3.55 -6.17 -20.95
CA LYS A 132 -3.69 -6.36 -22.42
C LYS A 132 -3.41 -7.79 -22.90
N ASN A 133 -2.59 -8.53 -22.17
CA ASN A 133 -2.27 -9.95 -22.47
C ASN A 133 -3.31 -10.94 -21.91
N GLY A 134 -4.40 -10.45 -21.33
CA GLY A 134 -5.46 -11.29 -20.79
C GLY A 134 -5.33 -11.63 -19.31
N ASP A 135 -4.23 -11.32 -18.65
CA ASP A 135 -4.08 -11.53 -17.21
C ASP A 135 -5.04 -10.65 -16.40
N VAL A 136 -5.32 -11.07 -15.18
CA VAL A 136 -6.13 -10.35 -14.21
C VAL A 136 -5.33 -10.10 -12.94
N GLY A 137 -5.41 -8.90 -12.40
CA GLY A 137 -4.71 -8.53 -11.16
C GLY A 137 -5.64 -7.96 -10.10
N MET A 138 -5.22 -8.12 -8.85
CA MET A 138 -5.86 -7.53 -7.67
C MET A 138 -4.81 -7.05 -6.68
N SER A 139 -5.19 -6.11 -5.82
CA SER A 139 -4.40 -5.65 -4.68
C SER A 139 -5.23 -5.76 -3.41
N ILE A 140 -4.58 -6.20 -2.35
CA ILE A 140 -5.17 -6.39 -1.03
C ILE A 140 -4.71 -5.26 -0.13
N ASP A 141 -5.59 -4.77 0.71
CA ASP A 141 -5.31 -3.73 1.68
C ASP A 141 -5.84 -4.08 3.08
N GLU A 142 -5.68 -3.17 4.03
CA GLU A 142 -6.09 -3.38 5.42
C GLU A 142 -7.61 -3.49 5.61
N THR A 143 -8.40 -3.07 4.64
CA THR A 143 -9.87 -3.15 4.69
C THR A 143 -10.40 -4.48 4.19
N THR A 144 -9.56 -5.28 3.54
CA THR A 144 -9.93 -6.60 3.03
C THR A 144 -10.19 -7.56 4.18
N ASP A 145 -11.44 -7.94 4.36
CA ASP A 145 -11.90 -8.88 5.37
C ASP A 145 -12.18 -10.28 4.80
N LEU A 146 -12.61 -11.20 5.66
CA LEU A 146 -12.96 -12.57 5.27
C LEU A 146 -14.14 -12.61 4.29
N ALA A 147 -15.09 -11.67 4.38
CA ALA A 147 -16.20 -11.59 3.44
C ALA A 147 -15.70 -11.20 2.04
N ALA A 148 -14.83 -10.21 1.95
CA ALA A 148 -14.19 -9.81 0.70
C ALA A 148 -13.34 -10.92 0.09
N VAL A 149 -12.57 -11.66 0.89
CA VAL A 149 -11.82 -12.85 0.45
C VAL A 149 -12.77 -13.88 -0.19
N ASN A 150 -13.89 -14.18 0.47
CA ASN A 150 -14.87 -15.12 -0.05
C ASN A 150 -15.55 -14.64 -1.34
N VAL A 151 -15.77 -13.33 -1.48
CA VAL A 151 -16.26 -12.74 -2.74
C VAL A 151 -15.23 -12.93 -3.84
N LEU A 152 -13.95 -12.67 -3.58
CA LEU A 152 -12.88 -12.87 -4.56
C LEU A 152 -12.78 -14.34 -4.99
N LEU A 153 -12.75 -15.30 -4.07
CA LEU A 153 -12.74 -16.73 -4.39
C LEU A 153 -13.95 -17.13 -5.24
N SER A 154 -15.14 -16.60 -4.93
CA SER A 154 -16.34 -16.85 -5.71
C SER A 154 -16.25 -16.31 -7.14
N ILE A 155 -15.61 -15.17 -7.36
CA ILE A 155 -15.43 -14.60 -8.70
C ILE A 155 -14.60 -15.54 -9.58
N PHE A 156 -13.46 -16.01 -9.09
CA PHE A 156 -12.58 -16.89 -9.83
C PHE A 156 -13.16 -18.29 -10.00
N GLY A 157 -13.83 -18.83 -8.97
CA GLY A 157 -14.52 -20.13 -9.06
C GLY A 157 -15.64 -20.12 -10.10
N ILE A 158 -16.55 -19.16 -10.03
CA ILE A 158 -17.67 -19.05 -10.99
C ILE A 158 -17.15 -18.84 -12.42
N ALA A 159 -16.14 -17.97 -12.60
CA ALA A 159 -15.57 -17.71 -13.92
C ALA A 159 -14.90 -18.96 -14.53
N ALA A 160 -14.33 -19.83 -13.71
CA ALA A 160 -13.74 -21.11 -14.13
C ALA A 160 -14.76 -22.25 -14.27
N GLY A 161 -16.01 -22.05 -13.83
CA GLY A 161 -17.00 -23.13 -13.74
C GLY A 161 -16.61 -24.22 -12.74
N LYS A 162 -15.89 -23.87 -11.68
CA LYS A 162 -15.39 -24.77 -10.65
C LYS A 162 -15.98 -24.47 -9.30
N ASP A 163 -16.16 -25.51 -8.49
CA ASP A 163 -16.47 -25.34 -7.07
C ASP A 163 -15.28 -24.72 -6.34
N TYR A 164 -15.57 -23.83 -5.41
CA TYR A 164 -14.59 -23.19 -4.55
C TYR A 164 -14.98 -23.38 -3.07
N THR A 165 -13.98 -23.53 -2.22
CA THR A 165 -14.20 -23.64 -0.78
C THR A 165 -14.24 -22.22 -0.18
N LYS A 166 -15.31 -21.91 0.57
CA LYS A 166 -15.35 -20.69 1.36
C LYS A 166 -14.34 -20.77 2.49
N ALA A 167 -13.56 -19.71 2.65
CA ALA A 167 -12.69 -19.55 3.80
C ALA A 167 -13.54 -19.39 5.07
N ALA A 168 -13.27 -20.20 6.09
CA ALA A 168 -13.80 -20.03 7.42
C ALA A 168 -12.89 -19.11 8.27
N ASP A 169 -11.61 -19.09 7.95
CA ASP A 169 -10.56 -18.27 8.56
C ASP A 169 -9.41 -18.08 7.56
N ILE A 170 -8.51 -17.16 7.84
CA ILE A 170 -7.31 -16.92 7.04
C ILE A 170 -6.10 -17.34 7.89
N PRO A 171 -5.38 -18.41 7.50
CA PRO A 171 -4.24 -18.86 8.28
C PRO A 171 -3.14 -17.80 8.40
N GLU A 172 -2.60 -17.61 9.57
CA GLU A 172 -1.41 -16.77 9.81
C GLU A 172 -0.11 -17.52 9.41
N SER A 173 -0.11 -18.15 8.25
CA SER A 173 0.94 -19.11 7.89
C SER A 173 1.99 -18.58 6.91
N CYS A 174 1.75 -17.42 6.33
CA CYS A 174 2.66 -16.88 5.33
C CYS A 174 3.67 -15.93 5.95
N THR A 175 4.93 -16.30 5.89
CA THR A 175 6.02 -15.44 6.33
C THR A 175 6.67 -14.78 5.12
N ILE A 176 6.77 -13.46 5.14
CA ILE A 176 7.60 -12.72 4.19
C ILE A 176 9.01 -13.32 4.23
N ALA A 177 9.54 -13.69 3.06
CA ALA A 177 10.87 -14.26 2.96
C ALA A 177 11.90 -13.36 3.66
N GLU A 178 12.82 -13.94 4.42
CA GLU A 178 13.75 -13.21 5.30
C GLU A 178 14.57 -12.15 4.55
N ALA A 179 14.93 -12.42 3.30
CA ALA A 179 15.63 -11.45 2.45
C ALA A 179 14.86 -10.12 2.23
N PHE A 180 13.55 -10.10 2.47
CA PHE A 180 12.69 -8.92 2.35
C PHE A 180 12.20 -8.41 3.69
N ARG A 181 12.49 -9.11 4.78
CA ARG A 181 12.17 -8.65 6.12
C ARG A 181 13.05 -7.49 6.51
N ARG A 182 12.43 -6.47 7.07
CA ARG A 182 13.16 -5.34 7.64
C ARG A 182 13.94 -5.81 8.88
N GLN A 183 15.24 -5.58 8.87
CA GLN A 183 16.13 -5.89 9.99
C GLN A 183 16.38 -4.69 10.91
N SER A 184 16.18 -3.46 10.42
CA SER A 184 16.43 -2.25 11.20
C SER A 184 15.19 -1.81 11.97
N ALA A 185 15.40 -1.27 13.18
CA ALA A 185 14.33 -0.60 13.93
C ALA A 185 13.78 0.60 13.14
N TYR A 186 12.51 0.93 13.34
CA TYR A 186 11.84 2.07 12.72
C TYR A 186 10.81 2.64 13.69
N LEU A 187 10.39 3.89 13.47
CA LEU A 187 9.45 4.61 14.33
C LEU A 187 9.85 4.55 15.81
N THR A 188 11.15 4.69 16.09
CA THR A 188 11.72 4.55 17.44
C THR A 188 11.49 5.78 18.32
N HIS A 189 11.05 6.91 17.73
CA HIS A 189 10.74 8.10 18.51
C HIS A 189 9.52 7.87 19.39
N GLU A 190 9.54 8.45 20.59
CA GLU A 190 8.53 8.27 21.64
C GLU A 190 7.10 8.55 21.18
N VAL A 191 6.91 9.50 20.27
CA VAL A 191 5.58 9.86 19.71
C VAL A 191 4.86 8.68 19.05
N PHE A 192 5.59 7.75 18.46
CA PHE A 192 5.03 6.55 17.80
C PHE A 192 4.72 5.40 18.76
N ASN A 193 4.93 5.60 20.05
CA ASN A 193 4.82 4.57 21.07
C ASN A 193 3.93 4.99 22.25
N LYS A 194 3.15 6.06 22.11
CA LYS A 194 2.36 6.65 23.22
C LYS A 194 0.88 6.83 22.95
N TYR A 195 0.47 7.04 21.71
CA TYR A 195 -0.87 7.57 21.41
C TYR A 195 -1.66 6.58 20.55
N HIS A 196 -2.06 5.46 21.15
CA HIS A 196 -2.69 4.33 20.43
C HIS A 196 -4.20 4.23 20.66
N THR A 197 -4.81 5.20 21.35
CA THR A 197 -6.26 5.29 21.55
C THR A 197 -6.81 6.60 21.01
N GLU A 198 -8.11 6.64 20.69
CA GLU A 198 -8.77 7.89 20.25
C GLU A 198 -8.56 9.03 21.22
N THR A 199 -8.73 8.76 22.53
CA THR A 199 -8.58 9.79 23.58
C THR A 199 -7.15 10.33 23.65
N GLU A 200 -6.14 9.47 23.54
CA GLU A 200 -4.74 9.87 23.53
C GLU A 200 -4.40 10.69 22.29
N MET A 201 -4.86 10.25 21.12
CA MET A 201 -4.69 10.99 19.87
C MET A 201 -5.35 12.38 19.93
N MET A 202 -6.57 12.47 20.42
CA MET A 202 -7.26 13.77 20.58
C MET A 202 -6.52 14.70 21.53
N ARG A 203 -5.94 14.20 22.60
CA ARG A 203 -5.10 14.99 23.53
C ARG A 203 -3.77 15.39 22.89
N TYR A 204 -3.20 14.54 22.05
CA TYR A 204 -1.96 14.84 21.35
C TYR A 204 -2.13 15.92 20.26
N ILE A 205 -3.26 15.94 19.56
CA ILE A 205 -3.58 16.92 18.52
C ILE A 205 -3.86 18.32 19.13
N LYS A 206 -4.41 18.39 20.34
CA LYS A 206 -4.75 19.65 21.03
C LYS A 206 -3.52 20.39 21.52
#